data_863e80f8722abbf20a9de5a46fb02a11
#
_entry.id   863e80f8722abbf20a9de5a46fb02a11
#
_cell.length_a   1.000
_cell.length_b   1.000
_cell.length_c   1.000
_cell.angle_alpha   90.00
_cell.angle_beta   90.00
_cell.angle_gamma   90.00
#
_symmetry.space_group_name_H-M   'P 1'
#
loop_
_entity.id
_entity.type
_entity.pdbx_description
1 polymer ?
#
loop_
_entity_poly.entity_id
_entity_poly.type
_entity_poly.pdbx_seq_one_letter_code
_entity_poly.pdbx_strand_id
1 'polypeptide(L)'
;EIVQNGEMLAKGSYPAFYTAPGTTETLPLPELPAKLHGEAYVNYYVELAQDAFYAPAGTELYRRQIPVTSGVYLADEKMIVGKPLTVSEDENHVRITGEETEIIFDKKTGEFTRYQAKSVSFMTGGKDEFYRAPTGIDEGTHESDYDDIWRAEGLDRLKKEVQSVSAVSAENQVLLEVQASYTAEPDNAVLFTAHTLYRIGSEGMELKNEVTNNSGLETIARVGQSFCLPAAFDTLTWYGKGPWETYADRKDAAFTGFYTSSVAEQHVPFVVPCECGGHEDTRFAILSDGTHTVQIVGSDDFHFSALPYSMAEYRKAAYEEALPAHTTGTWLILDAAHAGLGGDTGWTKNIHPEYRVCKGRYSYTFRFHFA
;
A
#
# COMPACT_ATOMS: atom_id res chain seq x y z
N GLU A 1 7.59 -25.16 9.14
CA GLU A 1 6.13 -24.97 9.19
C GLU A 1 5.57 -25.07 7.77
N ILE A 2 4.41 -25.68 7.64
CA ILE A 2 3.64 -25.67 6.38
C ILE A 2 2.45 -24.78 6.61
N VAL A 3 2.31 -23.74 5.79
CA VAL A 3 1.27 -22.72 5.92
C VAL A 3 0.45 -22.69 4.64
N GLN A 4 -0.87 -22.60 4.74
CA GLN A 4 -1.78 -22.46 3.60
C GLN A 4 -2.75 -21.31 3.86
N ASN A 5 -2.85 -20.38 2.93
CA ASN A 5 -3.70 -19.19 3.04
C ASN A 5 -3.54 -18.48 4.40
N GLY A 6 -2.29 -18.37 4.88
CA GLY A 6 -1.96 -17.77 6.16
C GLY A 6 -2.18 -18.64 7.40
N GLU A 7 -2.78 -19.82 7.28
CA GLU A 7 -3.02 -20.74 8.39
C GLU A 7 -1.96 -21.83 8.46
N MET A 8 -1.43 -22.10 9.66
CA MET A 8 -0.45 -23.16 9.87
C MET A 8 -1.13 -24.52 9.85
N LEU A 9 -0.76 -25.37 8.88
CA LEU A 9 -1.26 -26.74 8.74
C LEU A 9 -0.43 -27.76 9.51
N ALA A 10 0.88 -27.60 9.54
CA ALA A 10 1.81 -28.51 10.18
C ALA A 10 3.09 -27.81 10.62
N LYS A 11 3.71 -28.35 11.67
CA LYS A 11 5.01 -27.91 12.18
C LYS A 11 5.85 -29.13 12.50
N GLY A 12 7.14 -29.07 12.18
CA GLY A 12 8.12 -30.09 12.49
C GLY A 12 9.50 -29.49 12.69
N SER A 13 10.47 -30.31 13.04
CA SER A 13 11.86 -29.91 13.19
C SER A 13 12.80 -30.94 12.59
N TYR A 14 13.93 -30.50 12.08
CA TYR A 14 15.06 -31.36 11.74
C TYR A 14 15.92 -31.61 12.97
N PRO A 15 16.61 -32.76 13.07
CA PRO A 15 17.67 -32.95 14.07
C PRO A 15 18.72 -31.83 13.90
N ALA A 16 19.40 -31.50 15.00
CA ALA A 16 20.53 -30.59 14.94
C ALA A 16 21.60 -31.13 13.96
N PHE A 17 22.12 -30.27 13.12
CA PHE A 17 23.14 -30.60 12.13
C PHE A 17 24.29 -29.62 12.19
N TYR A 18 25.43 -29.99 11.63
CA TYR A 18 26.61 -29.15 11.50
C TYR A 18 27.14 -29.21 10.07
N THR A 19 27.09 -28.09 9.40
CA THR A 19 27.66 -27.95 8.05
C THR A 19 28.96 -27.15 8.16
N ALA A 20 30.07 -27.75 7.72
CA ALA A 20 31.39 -27.08 7.79
C ALA A 20 31.43 -25.83 6.90
N PRO A 21 32.18 -24.78 7.29
CA PRO A 21 32.36 -23.58 6.47
C PRO A 21 32.81 -23.92 5.03
N GLY A 22 32.18 -23.27 4.04
CA GLY A 22 32.48 -23.49 2.62
C GLY A 22 31.91 -24.78 2.03
N THR A 23 31.10 -25.53 2.78
CA THR A 23 30.44 -26.75 2.30
C THR A 23 28.92 -26.55 2.23
N THR A 24 28.25 -27.44 1.50
CA THR A 24 26.80 -27.46 1.36
C THR A 24 26.25 -28.82 1.81
N GLU A 25 25.16 -28.79 2.57
CA GLU A 25 24.43 -29.99 2.96
C GLU A 25 22.97 -29.89 2.46
N THR A 26 22.41 -31.01 2.02
CA THR A 26 21.03 -31.04 1.54
C THR A 26 20.15 -31.70 2.61
N LEU A 27 19.16 -30.96 3.08
CA LEU A 27 18.13 -31.47 3.97
C LEU A 27 16.95 -32.05 3.17
N PRO A 28 16.30 -33.12 3.65
CA PRO A 28 15.11 -33.65 2.99
C PRO A 28 13.98 -32.61 3.02
N LEU A 29 13.13 -32.61 2.00
CA LEU A 29 11.91 -31.80 2.02
C LEU A 29 10.92 -32.37 3.06
N PRO A 30 10.10 -31.53 3.72
CA PRO A 30 9.06 -32.01 4.59
C PRO A 30 7.97 -32.73 3.78
N GLU A 31 7.30 -33.68 4.39
CA GLU A 31 6.10 -34.27 3.78
C GLU A 31 5.00 -33.23 3.67
N LEU A 32 4.57 -32.96 2.44
CA LEU A 32 3.49 -32.01 2.18
C LEU A 32 2.13 -32.72 2.30
N PRO A 33 1.09 -32.02 2.80
CA PRO A 33 -0.27 -32.53 2.76
C PRO A 33 -0.70 -32.91 1.34
N ALA A 34 -1.44 -34.02 1.21
CA ALA A 34 -1.83 -34.57 -0.09
C ALA A 34 -2.71 -33.61 -0.95
N LYS A 35 -3.36 -32.65 -0.30
CA LYS A 35 -4.18 -31.62 -0.97
C LYS A 35 -3.88 -30.26 -0.36
N LEU A 36 -3.26 -29.40 -1.15
CA LEU A 36 -3.07 -28.00 -0.85
C LEU A 36 -3.94 -27.17 -1.81
N HIS A 37 -4.53 -26.09 -1.30
CA HIS A 37 -5.42 -25.18 -2.04
C HIS A 37 -4.95 -23.75 -1.87
N GLY A 38 -5.16 -22.92 -2.88
CA GLY A 38 -4.76 -21.50 -2.83
C GLY A 38 -3.25 -21.36 -2.67
N GLU A 39 -2.83 -20.44 -1.83
CA GLU A 39 -1.42 -20.14 -1.55
C GLU A 39 -0.90 -21.02 -0.41
N ALA A 40 0.14 -21.81 -0.69
CA ALA A 40 0.79 -22.60 0.35
C ALA A 40 2.30 -22.43 0.31
N TYR A 41 2.89 -22.42 1.50
CA TYR A 41 4.32 -22.16 1.73
C TYR A 41 4.91 -23.18 2.71
N VAL A 42 6.21 -23.42 2.57
CA VAL A 42 7.03 -24.00 3.64
C VAL A 42 7.91 -22.87 4.21
N ASN A 43 7.75 -22.62 5.49
CA ASN A 43 8.55 -21.66 6.25
C ASN A 43 9.67 -22.42 6.98
N TYR A 44 10.90 -22.07 6.68
CA TYR A 44 12.09 -22.60 7.35
C TYR A 44 12.65 -21.55 8.32
N TYR A 45 13.01 -22.02 9.50
CA TYR A 45 13.72 -21.24 10.51
C TYR A 45 14.96 -22.02 10.90
N VAL A 46 16.11 -21.40 10.85
CA VAL A 46 17.39 -21.97 11.30
C VAL A 46 17.76 -21.30 12.60
N GLU A 47 17.88 -22.12 13.65
CA GLU A 47 18.12 -21.64 15.00
C GLU A 47 19.40 -22.27 15.57
N LEU A 48 20.05 -21.59 16.52
CA LEU A 48 21.16 -22.16 17.28
C LEU A 48 20.67 -23.37 18.07
N ALA A 49 21.30 -24.53 17.86
CA ALA A 49 20.98 -25.76 18.58
C ALA A 49 21.47 -25.78 20.02
N GLN A 50 22.47 -24.95 20.37
CA GLN A 50 23.07 -24.83 21.69
C GLN A 50 23.59 -23.40 21.90
N ASP A 51 23.87 -23.06 23.16
CA ASP A 51 24.47 -21.75 23.51
C ASP A 51 25.79 -21.53 22.78
N ALA A 52 25.95 -20.36 22.21
CA ALA A 52 27.19 -19.86 21.66
C ALA A 52 27.64 -18.63 22.42
N PHE A 53 28.94 -18.23 22.29
CA PHE A 53 29.48 -17.06 23.02
C PHE A 53 28.75 -15.74 22.66
N TYR A 54 28.06 -15.66 21.51
CA TYR A 54 27.41 -14.46 21.01
C TYR A 54 25.86 -14.51 21.10
N ALA A 55 25.28 -15.70 21.38
CA ALA A 55 23.82 -15.82 21.48
C ALA A 55 23.39 -17.14 22.13
N PRO A 56 22.23 -17.20 22.83
CA PRO A 56 21.73 -18.42 23.43
C PRO A 56 21.14 -19.38 22.37
N ALA A 57 20.97 -20.63 22.77
CA ALA A 57 20.23 -21.64 22.01
C ALA A 57 18.81 -21.13 21.66
N GLY A 58 18.28 -21.48 20.49
CA GLY A 58 16.99 -21.01 19.98
C GLY A 58 17.06 -19.63 19.31
N THR A 59 18.23 -18.95 19.30
CA THR A 59 18.37 -17.73 18.53
C THR A 59 18.25 -18.02 17.04
N GLU A 60 17.31 -17.36 16.37
CA GLU A 60 17.13 -17.46 14.93
C GLU A 60 18.31 -16.85 14.18
N LEU A 61 18.92 -17.64 13.30
CA LEU A 61 20.04 -17.23 12.45
C LEU A 61 19.61 -16.93 11.02
N TYR A 62 18.57 -17.59 10.53
CA TYR A 62 18.10 -17.46 9.16
C TYR A 62 16.65 -17.92 9.05
N ARG A 63 15.92 -17.31 8.13
CA ARG A 63 14.57 -17.74 7.76
C ARG A 63 14.37 -17.72 6.25
N ARG A 64 13.51 -18.59 5.75
CA ARG A 64 13.12 -18.62 4.35
C ARG A 64 11.70 -19.15 4.20
N GLN A 65 10.91 -18.48 3.38
CA GLN A 65 9.62 -18.95 2.93
C GLN A 65 9.73 -19.43 1.48
N ILE A 66 9.24 -20.63 1.19
CA ILE A 66 9.29 -21.25 -0.13
C ILE A 66 7.86 -21.56 -0.57
N PRO A 67 7.38 -21.01 -1.71
CA PRO A 67 6.07 -21.35 -2.24
C PRO A 67 6.05 -22.80 -2.71
N VAL A 68 5.01 -23.54 -2.37
CA VAL A 68 4.81 -24.95 -2.77
C VAL A 68 3.59 -25.16 -3.65
N THR A 69 2.77 -24.13 -3.83
CA THR A 69 1.69 -24.10 -4.81
C THR A 69 1.82 -22.84 -5.65
N SER A 70 1.24 -22.85 -6.85
CA SER A 70 1.07 -21.67 -7.71
C SER A 70 -0.32 -21.02 -7.56
N GLY A 71 -1.10 -21.47 -6.57
CA GLY A 71 -2.39 -20.87 -6.27
C GLY A 71 -2.23 -19.46 -5.70
N VAL A 72 -3.27 -18.65 -5.86
CA VAL A 72 -3.36 -17.30 -5.26
C VAL A 72 -4.44 -17.35 -4.18
N TYR A 73 -4.19 -16.68 -3.06
CA TYR A 73 -5.23 -16.47 -2.07
C TYR A 73 -6.20 -15.42 -2.63
N LEU A 74 -7.45 -15.82 -2.82
CA LEU A 74 -8.52 -14.91 -3.21
C LEU A 74 -9.30 -14.54 -1.95
N ALA A 75 -9.29 -13.27 -1.60
CA ALA A 75 -10.20 -12.76 -0.59
C ALA A 75 -11.65 -12.93 -1.11
N ASP A 76 -12.57 -13.24 -0.19
CA ASP A 76 -13.98 -13.33 -0.55
C ASP A 76 -14.43 -12.02 -1.20
N GLU A 77 -14.87 -12.08 -2.46
CA GLU A 77 -15.42 -10.93 -3.17
C GLU A 77 -16.76 -10.56 -2.56
N LYS A 78 -16.73 -9.55 -1.70
CA LYS A 78 -17.95 -8.98 -1.14
C LYS A 78 -18.62 -8.08 -2.16
N MET A 79 -19.95 -8.16 -2.23
CA MET A 79 -20.72 -7.30 -3.12
C MET A 79 -20.66 -5.85 -2.63
N ILE A 80 -20.37 -4.93 -3.54
CA ILE A 80 -20.45 -3.48 -3.27
C ILE A 80 -21.87 -2.94 -3.46
N VAL A 81 -22.72 -3.69 -4.15
CA VAL A 81 -24.10 -3.33 -4.48
C VAL A 81 -25.01 -3.72 -3.33
N GLY A 82 -25.86 -2.81 -2.94
CA GLY A 82 -26.86 -3.02 -1.90
C GLY A 82 -28.13 -2.21 -2.18
N LYS A 83 -28.48 -1.29 -1.30
CA LYS A 83 -29.65 -0.41 -1.41
C LYS A 83 -29.49 0.60 -2.55
N PRO A 84 -30.61 1.07 -3.15
CA PRO A 84 -30.58 2.07 -4.21
C PRO A 84 -29.87 3.36 -3.80
N LEU A 85 -29.11 3.93 -4.75
CA LEU A 85 -28.45 5.22 -4.60
C LEU A 85 -29.00 6.18 -5.67
N THR A 86 -29.05 7.45 -5.31
CA THR A 86 -29.42 8.57 -6.20
C THR A 86 -28.24 9.52 -6.33
N VAL A 87 -28.11 10.12 -7.50
CA VAL A 87 -27.07 11.12 -7.76
C VAL A 87 -27.72 12.46 -8.08
N SER A 88 -27.14 13.54 -7.57
CA SER A 88 -27.44 14.92 -7.93
C SER A 88 -26.13 15.70 -8.04
N GLU A 89 -26.13 16.72 -8.89
CA GLU A 89 -24.96 17.53 -9.17
C GLU A 89 -25.28 19.03 -9.06
N ASP A 90 -24.34 19.77 -8.52
CA ASP A 90 -24.28 21.23 -8.63
C ASP A 90 -22.98 21.64 -9.35
N GLU A 91 -22.70 22.94 -9.40
CA GLU A 91 -21.50 23.48 -10.07
C GLU A 91 -20.20 22.88 -9.48
N ASN A 92 -20.16 22.64 -8.18
CA ASN A 92 -18.93 22.29 -7.46
C ASN A 92 -18.89 20.82 -7.02
N HIS A 93 -20.03 20.15 -6.87
CA HIS A 93 -20.09 18.84 -6.24
C HIS A 93 -20.96 17.84 -6.99
N VAL A 94 -20.57 16.57 -6.88
CA VAL A 94 -21.46 15.43 -7.08
C VAL A 94 -21.88 14.93 -5.70
N ARG A 95 -23.19 14.78 -5.49
CA ARG A 95 -23.77 14.22 -4.26
C ARG A 95 -24.45 12.90 -4.57
N ILE A 96 -24.07 11.88 -3.83
CA ILE A 96 -24.64 10.54 -3.92
C ILE A 96 -25.32 10.25 -2.60
N THR A 97 -26.61 9.94 -2.62
CA THR A 97 -27.42 9.73 -1.42
C THR A 97 -28.18 8.41 -1.48
N GLY A 98 -28.32 7.76 -0.34
CA GLY A 98 -29.09 6.56 -0.07
C GLY A 98 -29.67 6.58 1.33
N GLU A 99 -30.33 5.49 1.76
CA GLU A 99 -30.96 5.42 3.08
C GLU A 99 -29.99 5.73 4.24
N GLU A 100 -28.76 5.19 4.19
CA GLU A 100 -27.71 5.40 5.20
C GLU A 100 -26.40 5.83 4.56
N THR A 101 -26.47 6.38 3.35
CA THR A 101 -25.31 6.73 2.53
C THR A 101 -25.36 8.21 2.15
N GLU A 102 -24.29 8.93 2.39
CA GLU A 102 -24.06 10.29 1.92
C GLU A 102 -22.61 10.44 1.47
N ILE A 103 -22.43 10.67 0.17
CA ILE A 103 -21.11 10.85 -0.42
C ILE A 103 -21.08 12.20 -1.13
N ILE A 104 -20.03 12.99 -0.89
CA ILE A 104 -19.80 14.27 -1.53
C ILE A 104 -18.43 14.22 -2.22
N PHE A 105 -18.46 14.45 -3.51
CA PHE A 105 -17.27 14.52 -4.35
C PHE A 105 -17.11 15.95 -4.88
N ASP A 106 -15.95 16.54 -4.65
CA ASP A 106 -15.61 17.88 -5.09
C ASP A 106 -15.09 17.83 -6.55
N LYS A 107 -15.78 18.52 -7.46
CA LYS A 107 -15.43 18.52 -8.89
C LYS A 107 -14.16 19.29 -9.20
N LYS A 108 -13.77 20.24 -8.34
CA LYS A 108 -12.58 21.05 -8.54
C LYS A 108 -11.31 20.32 -8.13
N THR A 109 -11.34 19.63 -7.00
CA THR A 109 -10.19 18.85 -6.51
C THR A 109 -10.16 17.45 -7.10
N GLY A 110 -11.32 16.93 -7.53
CA GLY A 110 -11.46 15.55 -7.96
C GLY A 110 -11.25 14.55 -6.82
N GLU A 111 -11.84 14.85 -5.64
CA GLU A 111 -11.64 14.09 -4.41
C GLU A 111 -12.95 13.97 -3.61
N PHE A 112 -13.06 12.89 -2.82
CA PHE A 112 -14.13 12.76 -1.86
C PHE A 112 -13.88 13.69 -0.66
N THR A 113 -14.80 14.60 -0.40
CA THR A 113 -14.81 15.43 0.81
C THR A 113 -15.62 14.79 1.93
N ARG A 114 -16.48 13.85 1.57
CA ARG A 114 -17.25 13.03 2.50
C ARG A 114 -17.57 11.68 1.87
N TYR A 115 -17.32 10.62 2.60
CA TYR A 115 -17.79 9.29 2.27
C TYR A 115 -18.39 8.65 3.52
N GLN A 116 -19.71 8.70 3.62
CA GLN A 116 -20.49 8.11 4.70
C GLN A 116 -21.35 6.98 4.14
N ALA A 117 -21.26 5.81 4.75
CA ALA A 117 -22.12 4.66 4.49
C ALA A 117 -22.53 4.06 5.84
N LYS A 118 -23.69 3.38 5.91
CA LYS A 118 -24.22 2.80 7.16
C LYS A 118 -24.21 3.80 8.33
N SER A 119 -24.43 5.08 8.04
CA SER A 119 -24.37 6.20 8.99
C SER A 119 -23.00 6.44 9.64
N VAL A 120 -21.95 5.83 9.11
CA VAL A 120 -20.55 5.96 9.57
C VAL A 120 -19.71 6.70 8.54
N SER A 121 -18.87 7.64 9.00
CA SER A 121 -17.89 8.29 8.14
C SER A 121 -16.72 7.34 7.95
N PHE A 122 -16.45 6.92 6.70
CA PHE A 122 -15.37 5.99 6.39
C PHE A 122 -14.11 6.68 5.89
N MET A 123 -14.23 7.63 4.96
CA MET A 123 -13.03 8.24 4.37
C MET A 123 -13.29 9.56 3.66
N THR A 124 -12.20 10.25 3.36
CA THR A 124 -12.07 11.35 2.39
C THR A 124 -10.86 11.08 1.50
N GLY A 125 -10.64 11.89 0.45
CA GLY A 125 -9.47 11.76 -0.43
C GLY A 125 -9.78 11.14 -1.78
N GLY A 126 -8.96 10.20 -2.23
CA GLY A 126 -8.90 9.74 -3.61
C GLY A 126 -7.94 10.60 -4.44
N LYS A 127 -6.90 11.14 -3.76
CA LYS A 127 -5.86 11.95 -4.39
C LYS A 127 -4.81 11.04 -5.01
N ASP A 128 -4.47 11.28 -6.29
CA ASP A 128 -3.37 10.57 -6.93
C ASP A 128 -2.02 11.00 -6.33
N GLU A 129 -1.15 10.03 -6.07
CA GLU A 129 0.16 10.24 -5.48
C GLU A 129 1.27 9.77 -6.43
N PHE A 130 2.26 10.66 -6.65
CA PHE A 130 3.42 10.43 -7.52
C PHE A 130 4.75 10.66 -6.83
N TYR A 131 4.69 11.13 -5.59
CA TYR A 131 5.84 11.53 -4.78
C TYR A 131 5.73 10.93 -3.38
N ARG A 132 6.86 10.71 -2.70
CA ARG A 132 6.92 10.22 -1.32
C ARG A 132 7.64 11.22 -0.42
N ALA A 133 7.55 11.06 0.89
CA ALA A 133 8.46 11.73 1.81
C ALA A 133 9.85 11.14 1.58
N PRO A 134 10.85 11.95 1.15
CA PRO A 134 12.14 11.44 0.73
C PRO A 134 12.84 10.66 1.84
N THR A 135 13.43 9.54 1.48
CA THR A 135 14.31 8.76 2.36
C THR A 135 15.74 9.29 2.30
N GLY A 136 16.61 8.84 3.21
CA GLY A 136 18.01 9.22 3.17
C GLY A 136 18.73 8.82 1.86
N ILE A 137 18.22 7.84 1.13
CA ILE A 137 18.73 7.48 -0.20
C ILE A 137 18.21 8.44 -1.27
N ASP A 138 16.97 8.91 -1.14
CA ASP A 138 16.40 9.86 -2.09
C ASP A 138 17.08 11.23 -1.98
N GLU A 139 17.36 11.68 -0.75
CA GLU A 139 18.07 12.93 -0.49
C GLU A 139 19.57 12.82 -0.77
N GLY A 140 20.16 11.65 -0.53
CA GLY A 140 21.56 11.35 -0.81
C GLY A 140 22.58 12.35 -0.27
N THR A 141 23.75 12.40 -0.89
CA THR A 141 24.83 13.34 -0.56
C THR A 141 25.29 14.20 -1.76
N HIS A 142 24.62 14.08 -2.89
CA HIS A 142 25.01 14.71 -4.15
C HIS A 142 23.83 15.48 -4.78
N GLU A 143 24.13 16.60 -5.44
CA GLU A 143 23.15 17.47 -6.12
C GLU A 143 22.35 16.78 -7.26
N SER A 144 22.48 15.52 -7.47
CA SER A 144 21.79 14.75 -8.52
C SER A 144 21.09 13.50 -7.97
N ASP A 145 20.81 13.48 -6.70
CA ASP A 145 20.08 12.38 -6.06
C ASP A 145 18.58 12.44 -6.43
N TYR A 146 17.81 11.42 -6.07
CA TYR A 146 16.44 11.29 -6.57
C TYR A 146 15.54 12.46 -6.17
N ASP A 147 15.62 12.94 -4.92
CA ASP A 147 14.77 14.04 -4.45
C ASP A 147 15.08 15.35 -5.19
N ASP A 148 16.35 15.66 -5.41
CA ASP A 148 16.75 16.85 -6.17
C ASP A 148 16.22 16.80 -7.60
N ILE A 149 16.30 15.64 -8.24
CA ILE A 149 15.78 15.43 -9.60
C ILE A 149 14.25 15.56 -9.61
N TRP A 150 13.55 14.92 -8.65
CA TRP A 150 12.10 15.00 -8.55
C TRP A 150 11.60 16.41 -8.29
N ARG A 151 12.28 17.16 -7.42
CA ARG A 151 11.96 18.56 -7.13
C ARG A 151 12.29 19.49 -8.29
N ALA A 152 13.40 19.25 -9.00
CA ALA A 152 13.72 20.02 -10.21
C ALA A 152 12.64 19.85 -11.27
N GLU A 153 12.06 18.65 -11.42
CA GLU A 153 10.93 18.37 -12.32
C GLU A 153 9.57 18.83 -11.73
N GLY A 154 9.51 19.22 -10.45
CA GLY A 154 8.32 19.74 -9.78
C GLY A 154 7.35 18.69 -9.26
N LEU A 155 7.79 17.44 -9.04
CA LEU A 155 6.93 16.35 -8.50
C LEU A 155 6.39 16.67 -7.11
N ASP A 156 7.12 17.43 -6.31
CA ASP A 156 6.75 17.84 -4.95
C ASP A 156 5.64 18.90 -4.91
N ARG A 157 5.31 19.52 -6.05
CA ARG A 157 4.36 20.66 -6.18
C ARG A 157 3.49 20.57 -7.43
N LEU A 158 3.15 19.37 -7.86
CA LEU A 158 2.26 19.15 -8.99
C LEU A 158 0.94 19.89 -8.82
N LYS A 159 0.49 20.52 -9.90
CA LYS A 159 -0.84 21.12 -9.98
C LYS A 159 -1.79 20.15 -10.67
N LYS A 160 -2.82 19.72 -9.95
CA LYS A 160 -3.92 18.92 -10.52
C LYS A 160 -4.91 19.84 -11.21
N GLU A 161 -5.28 19.49 -12.41
CA GLU A 161 -6.38 20.09 -13.16
C GLU A 161 -7.39 19.00 -13.49
N VAL A 162 -8.59 19.10 -12.92
CA VAL A 162 -9.70 18.23 -13.23
C VAL A 162 -10.34 18.70 -14.53
N GLN A 163 -10.27 17.87 -15.56
CA GLN A 163 -10.75 18.22 -16.92
C GLN A 163 -12.22 17.88 -17.09
N SER A 164 -12.67 16.78 -16.47
CA SER A 164 -14.07 16.39 -16.48
C SER A 164 -14.43 15.55 -15.27
N VAL A 165 -15.66 15.70 -14.81
CA VAL A 165 -16.33 14.84 -13.85
C VAL A 165 -17.71 14.53 -14.38
N SER A 166 -18.09 13.26 -14.45
CA SER A 166 -19.44 12.82 -14.78
C SER A 166 -19.92 11.78 -13.80
N ALA A 167 -21.20 11.81 -13.46
CA ALA A 167 -21.80 10.84 -12.56
C ALA A 167 -23.14 10.37 -13.10
N VAL A 168 -23.34 9.05 -13.17
CA VAL A 168 -24.54 8.44 -13.71
C VAL A 168 -25.05 7.34 -12.79
N SER A 169 -26.34 7.36 -12.47
CA SER A 169 -26.99 6.25 -11.76
C SER A 169 -27.17 5.06 -12.70
N ALA A 170 -26.79 3.88 -12.24
CA ALA A 170 -26.91 2.63 -12.96
C ALA A 170 -27.46 1.56 -11.99
N GLU A 171 -28.76 1.27 -12.10
CA GLU A 171 -29.47 0.37 -11.17
C GLU A 171 -29.31 0.82 -9.70
N ASN A 172 -28.61 0.03 -8.88
CA ASN A 172 -28.34 0.33 -7.47
C ASN A 172 -26.91 0.87 -7.23
N GLN A 173 -26.26 1.40 -8.26
CA GLN A 173 -24.91 1.93 -8.23
C GLN A 173 -24.83 3.32 -8.84
N VAL A 174 -23.76 4.03 -8.57
CA VAL A 174 -23.37 5.25 -9.27
C VAL A 174 -22.01 5.03 -9.91
N LEU A 175 -21.93 5.32 -11.21
CA LEU A 175 -20.67 5.39 -11.94
C LEU A 175 -20.21 6.84 -11.91
N LEU A 176 -19.07 7.11 -11.27
CA LEU A 176 -18.43 8.42 -11.20
C LEU A 176 -17.11 8.34 -11.95
N GLU A 177 -16.98 9.12 -13.02
CA GLU A 177 -15.81 9.16 -13.89
C GLU A 177 -15.10 10.50 -13.75
N VAL A 178 -13.77 10.47 -13.61
CA VAL A 178 -12.92 11.65 -13.42
C VAL A 178 -11.75 11.60 -14.38
N GLN A 179 -11.50 12.70 -15.11
CA GLN A 179 -10.29 12.87 -15.89
C GLN A 179 -9.51 14.06 -15.34
N ALA A 180 -8.23 13.87 -15.12
CA ALA A 180 -7.33 14.88 -14.58
C ALA A 180 -5.97 14.85 -15.26
N SER A 181 -5.32 16.01 -15.30
CA SER A 181 -3.92 16.14 -15.66
C SER A 181 -3.13 16.79 -14.52
N TYR A 182 -1.84 16.52 -14.51
CA TYR A 182 -0.90 17.03 -13.52
C TYR A 182 0.24 17.73 -14.23
N THR A 183 0.41 19.00 -13.92
CA THR A 183 1.44 19.85 -14.51
C THR A 183 2.45 20.29 -13.47
N ALA A 184 3.67 20.59 -13.91
CA ALA A 184 4.73 21.17 -13.08
C ALA A 184 5.22 22.49 -13.67
N GLU A 185 5.57 23.44 -12.79
CA GLU A 185 6.26 24.66 -13.20
C GLU A 185 7.75 24.40 -13.46
N PRO A 186 8.44 25.20 -14.31
CA PRO A 186 7.94 26.46 -14.91
C PRO A 186 7.16 26.28 -16.22
N ASP A 187 7.30 25.14 -16.91
CA ASP A 187 6.85 25.01 -18.29
C ASP A 187 5.38 24.58 -18.40
N ASN A 188 4.73 24.26 -17.28
CA ASN A 188 3.39 23.68 -17.20
C ASN A 188 3.24 22.43 -18.09
N ALA A 189 4.33 21.68 -18.23
CA ALA A 189 4.31 20.41 -18.95
C ALA A 189 3.40 19.40 -18.23
N VAL A 190 2.58 18.68 -19.00
CA VAL A 190 1.73 17.63 -18.46
C VAL A 190 2.59 16.39 -18.18
N LEU A 191 2.93 16.19 -16.92
CA LEU A 191 3.74 15.06 -16.48
C LEU A 191 2.91 13.79 -16.28
N PHE A 192 1.66 13.95 -15.82
CA PHE A 192 0.76 12.80 -15.64
C PHE A 192 -0.63 13.12 -16.15
N THR A 193 -1.32 12.07 -16.59
CA THR A 193 -2.76 12.09 -16.79
C THR A 193 -3.37 10.91 -16.03
N ALA A 194 -4.54 11.12 -15.44
CA ALA A 194 -5.29 10.09 -14.73
C ALA A 194 -6.72 10.01 -15.25
N HIS A 195 -7.22 8.80 -15.44
CA HIS A 195 -8.60 8.50 -15.75
C HIS A 195 -9.12 7.53 -14.71
N THR A 196 -9.94 8.04 -13.80
CA THR A 196 -10.45 7.28 -12.66
C THR A 196 -11.93 7.00 -12.83
N LEU A 197 -12.31 5.74 -12.68
CA LEU A 197 -13.69 5.28 -12.64
C LEU A 197 -13.99 4.70 -11.25
N TYR A 198 -14.94 5.31 -10.56
CA TYR A 198 -15.51 4.80 -9.32
C TYR A 198 -16.87 4.17 -9.62
N ARG A 199 -17.03 2.90 -9.25
CA ARG A 199 -18.32 2.24 -9.19
C ARG A 199 -18.75 2.18 -7.73
N ILE A 200 -19.73 2.97 -7.34
CA ILE A 200 -20.12 3.21 -5.95
C ILE A 200 -21.45 2.52 -5.68
N GLY A 201 -21.47 1.63 -4.70
CA GLY A 201 -22.67 1.02 -4.13
C GLY A 201 -22.82 1.38 -2.66
N SER A 202 -23.93 0.98 -2.04
CA SER A 202 -24.17 1.26 -0.61
C SER A 202 -23.33 0.41 0.34
N GLU A 203 -22.73 -0.68 -0.15
CA GLU A 203 -21.91 -1.60 0.64
C GLU A 203 -20.40 -1.42 0.38
N GLY A 204 -20.02 -0.60 -0.61
CA GLY A 204 -18.62 -0.42 -0.96
C GLY A 204 -18.41 0.34 -2.26
N MET A 205 -17.17 0.32 -2.73
CA MET A 205 -16.73 1.02 -3.92
C MET A 205 -15.69 0.18 -4.68
N GLU A 206 -15.79 0.16 -6.00
CA GLU A 206 -14.69 -0.26 -6.86
C GLU A 206 -14.07 0.98 -7.50
N LEU A 207 -12.78 1.12 -7.34
CA LEU A 207 -11.94 2.14 -7.94
C LEU A 207 -11.11 1.50 -9.03
N LYS A 208 -11.26 1.94 -10.28
CA LYS A 208 -10.32 1.65 -11.36
C LYS A 208 -9.63 2.94 -11.78
N ASN A 209 -8.30 2.93 -11.83
CA ASN A 209 -7.53 4.10 -12.29
C ASN A 209 -6.56 3.71 -13.40
N GLU A 210 -6.48 4.55 -14.42
CA GLU A 210 -5.54 4.45 -15.53
C GLU A 210 -4.68 5.72 -15.54
N VAL A 211 -3.41 5.56 -15.16
CA VAL A 211 -2.45 6.65 -15.07
C VAL A 211 -1.42 6.53 -16.19
N THR A 212 -1.15 7.64 -16.88
CA THR A 212 0.00 7.74 -17.79
C THR A 212 1.06 8.64 -17.18
N ASN A 213 2.24 8.09 -16.94
CA ASN A 213 3.44 8.83 -16.59
C ASN A 213 4.16 9.24 -17.88
N ASN A 214 4.17 10.55 -18.18
CA ASN A 214 4.85 11.15 -19.33
C ASN A 214 6.19 11.80 -18.95
N SER A 215 6.55 11.81 -17.66
CA SER A 215 7.83 12.40 -17.22
C SER A 215 9.02 11.74 -17.92
N GLY A 216 10.06 12.49 -18.12
CA GLY A 216 11.33 11.99 -18.66
C GLY A 216 12.23 11.36 -17.58
N LEU A 217 11.72 11.20 -16.37
CA LEU A 217 12.49 10.73 -15.22
C LEU A 217 12.86 9.24 -15.32
N GLU A 218 14.02 8.90 -14.82
CA GLU A 218 14.49 7.52 -14.70
C GLU A 218 13.55 6.69 -13.81
N THR A 219 13.09 7.30 -12.73
CA THR A 219 12.06 6.77 -11.84
C THR A 219 11.31 7.90 -11.16
N ILE A 220 10.04 7.68 -10.84
CA ILE A 220 9.30 8.46 -9.86
C ILE A 220 9.12 7.63 -8.59
N ALA A 221 8.62 8.23 -7.51
CA ALA A 221 8.48 7.54 -6.23
C ALA A 221 7.38 6.48 -6.24
N ARG A 222 6.20 6.81 -6.77
CA ARG A 222 5.02 5.93 -6.75
C ARG A 222 4.00 6.26 -7.82
N VAL A 223 3.09 5.33 -8.05
CA VAL A 223 1.80 5.56 -8.71
C VAL A 223 0.73 4.92 -7.85
N GLY A 224 -0.06 5.74 -7.18
CA GLY A 224 -1.08 5.28 -6.25
C GLY A 224 -2.12 6.33 -5.94
N GLN A 225 -2.95 6.06 -4.93
CA GLN A 225 -3.93 7.01 -4.40
C GLN A 225 -3.95 7.00 -2.87
N SER A 226 -4.18 8.18 -2.28
CA SER A 226 -4.28 8.36 -0.83
C SER A 226 -5.71 8.66 -0.39
N PHE A 227 -6.05 8.11 0.78
CA PHE A 227 -7.32 8.31 1.48
C PHE A 227 -7.04 8.61 2.95
N CYS A 228 -7.93 9.36 3.59
CA CYS A 228 -7.88 9.61 5.02
C CYS A 228 -9.13 9.05 5.68
N LEU A 229 -8.97 8.07 6.57
CA LEU A 229 -10.02 7.53 7.40
C LEU A 229 -10.02 8.26 8.77
N PRO A 230 -11.15 8.28 9.50
CA PRO A 230 -11.15 8.73 10.90
C PRO A 230 -10.08 8.01 11.73
N ALA A 231 -9.43 8.72 12.64
CA ALA A 231 -8.36 8.17 13.50
C ALA A 231 -8.80 6.97 14.36
N ALA A 232 -10.12 6.75 14.52
CA ALA A 232 -10.65 5.58 15.21
C ALA A 232 -10.44 4.27 14.44
N PHE A 233 -10.22 4.32 13.12
CA PHE A 233 -9.84 3.15 12.33
C PHE A 233 -8.34 2.87 12.53
N ASP A 234 -7.96 2.50 13.73
CA ASP A 234 -6.59 2.39 14.22
C ASP A 234 -6.03 0.96 14.22
N THR A 235 -6.87 -0.03 13.95
CA THR A 235 -6.46 -1.44 13.87
C THR A 235 -6.34 -1.88 12.43
N LEU A 236 -5.14 -2.29 12.03
CA LEU A 236 -4.80 -2.78 10.70
C LEU A 236 -4.61 -4.30 10.73
N THR A 237 -5.27 -5.01 9.82
CA THR A 237 -5.00 -6.42 9.51
C THR A 237 -4.73 -6.56 8.01
N TRP A 238 -3.69 -7.30 7.63
CA TRP A 238 -3.42 -7.54 6.20
C TRP A 238 -2.96 -8.97 5.93
N TYR A 239 -3.15 -9.40 4.71
CA TYR A 239 -2.54 -10.60 4.15
C TYR A 239 -1.58 -10.21 3.05
N GLY A 240 -0.29 -10.36 3.32
CA GLY A 240 0.81 -9.88 2.49
C GLY A 240 2.15 -10.10 3.17
N LYS A 241 3.19 -9.39 2.74
CA LYS A 241 4.50 -9.42 3.37
C LYS A 241 4.49 -8.71 4.73
N GLY A 242 5.18 -9.29 5.71
CA GLY A 242 5.26 -8.75 7.06
C GLY A 242 6.18 -9.58 7.98
N PRO A 243 6.17 -9.31 9.33
CA PRO A 243 5.30 -8.34 10.03
C PRO A 243 5.75 -6.89 9.95
N TRP A 244 7.03 -6.63 9.63
CA TRP A 244 7.62 -5.29 9.49
C TRP A 244 7.38 -4.70 8.10
N GLU A 245 7.74 -3.43 7.92
CA GLU A 245 7.66 -2.75 6.63
C GLU A 245 8.47 -3.47 5.55
N THR A 246 7.95 -3.47 4.34
CA THR A 246 8.57 -4.07 3.16
C THR A 246 8.42 -3.15 1.96
N TYR A 247 9.44 -3.16 1.09
CA TYR A 247 9.48 -2.44 -0.17
C TYR A 247 10.01 -3.36 -1.26
N ALA A 248 9.83 -3.01 -2.53
CA ALA A 248 10.14 -3.87 -3.68
C ALA A 248 11.55 -4.49 -3.62
N ASP A 249 12.55 -3.73 -3.18
CA ASP A 249 13.95 -4.12 -3.01
C ASP A 249 14.32 -4.52 -1.56
N ARG A 250 13.34 -4.60 -0.64
CA ARG A 250 13.55 -4.91 0.78
C ARG A 250 12.41 -5.75 1.35
N LYS A 251 12.22 -6.96 0.83
CA LYS A 251 11.13 -7.86 1.25
C LYS A 251 11.52 -9.33 1.42
N ASP A 252 12.76 -9.71 1.11
CA ASP A 252 13.16 -11.12 1.08
C ASP A 252 13.09 -11.83 2.44
N ALA A 253 13.33 -11.09 3.54
CA ALA A 253 13.23 -11.64 4.89
C ALA A 253 11.78 -11.72 5.41
N ALA A 254 10.84 -11.03 4.77
CA ALA A 254 9.45 -11.01 5.17
C ALA A 254 8.69 -12.20 4.59
N PHE A 255 7.79 -12.77 5.38
CA PHE A 255 6.92 -13.86 4.93
C PHE A 255 5.55 -13.33 4.54
N THR A 256 4.94 -13.97 3.55
CA THR A 256 3.53 -13.78 3.26
C THR A 256 2.71 -14.48 4.34
N GLY A 257 1.80 -13.75 4.97
CA GLY A 257 0.98 -14.26 6.06
C GLY A 257 -0.08 -13.26 6.50
N PHE A 258 -0.85 -13.62 7.52
CA PHE A 258 -1.76 -12.71 8.22
C PHE A 258 -1.03 -11.97 9.33
N TYR A 259 -1.18 -10.66 9.34
CA TYR A 259 -0.61 -9.80 10.36
C TYR A 259 -1.65 -8.82 10.87
N THR A 260 -1.54 -8.46 12.13
CA THR A 260 -2.39 -7.44 12.76
C THR A 260 -1.53 -6.56 13.66
N SER A 261 -1.74 -5.26 13.58
CA SER A 261 -1.09 -4.26 14.42
C SER A 261 -1.98 -3.02 14.55
N SER A 262 -1.59 -2.09 15.40
CA SER A 262 -2.15 -0.75 15.34
C SER A 262 -1.56 0.08 14.20
N VAL A 263 -2.29 1.08 13.72
CA VAL A 263 -1.80 2.07 12.76
C VAL A 263 -0.60 2.84 13.33
N ALA A 264 -0.58 3.09 14.63
CA ALA A 264 0.53 3.76 15.30
C ALA A 264 1.84 2.96 15.23
N GLU A 265 1.76 1.62 15.28
CA GLU A 265 2.94 0.73 15.17
C GLU A 265 3.47 0.62 13.74
N GLN A 266 2.74 1.12 12.75
CA GLN A 266 3.22 1.19 11.37
C GLN A 266 4.19 2.36 11.14
N HIS A 267 4.15 3.36 12.00
CA HIS A 267 5.10 4.46 11.96
C HIS A 267 6.47 4.01 12.46
N VAL A 268 7.49 4.23 11.63
CA VAL A 268 8.89 4.00 12.02
C VAL A 268 9.52 5.35 12.41
N PRO A 269 9.96 5.52 13.65
CA PRO A 269 10.45 6.79 14.15
C PRO A 269 11.88 7.06 13.67
N PHE A 270 12.05 7.35 12.39
CA PHE A 270 13.32 7.82 11.84
C PHE A 270 13.62 9.22 12.36
N VAL A 271 14.91 9.54 12.55
CA VAL A 271 15.36 10.87 13.03
C VAL A 271 14.82 11.99 12.14
N VAL A 272 14.84 11.78 10.83
CA VAL A 272 14.14 12.61 9.84
C VAL A 272 12.98 11.80 9.33
N PRO A 273 11.73 12.25 9.58
CA PRO A 273 10.55 11.54 9.10
C PRO A 273 10.53 11.41 7.58
N CYS A 274 10.31 10.20 7.10
CA CYS A 274 10.33 9.87 5.68
C CYS A 274 9.32 8.76 5.36
N GLU A 275 9.30 8.29 4.14
CA GLU A 275 8.53 7.12 3.71
C GLU A 275 8.81 5.94 4.64
N CYS A 276 7.76 5.34 5.20
CA CYS A 276 7.82 4.18 6.09
C CYS A 276 6.51 3.41 6.11
N GLY A 277 6.51 2.25 6.78
CA GLY A 277 5.30 1.45 7.04
C GLY A 277 4.67 0.84 5.78
N GLY A 278 5.42 0.69 4.70
CA GLY A 278 4.94 0.05 3.48
C GLY A 278 4.83 -1.48 3.61
N HIS A 279 3.87 -2.10 2.91
CA HIS A 279 3.68 -3.55 2.83
C HIS A 279 3.52 -4.00 1.40
N GLU A 280 4.47 -4.81 0.94
CA GLU A 280 4.51 -5.38 -0.40
C GLU A 280 3.71 -6.68 -0.52
N ASP A 281 3.43 -7.05 -1.75
CA ASP A 281 2.77 -8.30 -2.12
C ASP A 281 1.50 -8.52 -1.27
N THR A 282 0.69 -7.47 -1.11
CA THR A 282 -0.54 -7.50 -0.31
C THR A 282 -1.72 -7.92 -1.18
N ARG A 283 -2.53 -8.88 -0.69
CA ARG A 283 -3.75 -9.34 -1.34
C ARG A 283 -4.96 -8.56 -0.86
N PHE A 284 -4.98 -8.27 0.45
CA PHE A 284 -5.99 -7.41 1.04
C PHE A 284 -5.50 -6.79 2.36
N ALA A 285 -6.12 -5.66 2.70
CA ALA A 285 -5.96 -5.00 3.98
C ALA A 285 -7.32 -4.69 4.59
N ILE A 286 -7.41 -4.66 5.91
CA ILE A 286 -8.62 -4.31 6.66
C ILE A 286 -8.24 -3.28 7.71
N LEU A 287 -8.91 -2.15 7.72
CA LEU A 287 -8.86 -1.16 8.78
C LEU A 287 -10.14 -1.23 9.61
N SER A 288 -10.03 -1.17 10.94
CA SER A 288 -11.15 -1.29 11.86
C SER A 288 -11.11 -0.26 12.98
N ASP A 289 -12.30 0.19 13.42
CA ASP A 289 -12.51 0.97 14.65
C ASP A 289 -13.01 0.10 15.83
N GLY A 290 -12.97 -1.23 15.67
CA GLY A 290 -13.50 -2.21 16.61
C GLY A 290 -14.98 -2.55 16.42
N THR A 291 -15.73 -1.76 15.63
CA THR A 291 -17.14 -1.99 15.31
C THR A 291 -17.36 -2.07 13.81
N HIS A 292 -16.73 -1.18 13.06
CA HIS A 292 -16.83 -1.08 11.61
C HIS A 292 -15.49 -1.42 10.96
N THR A 293 -15.56 -1.85 9.70
CA THR A 293 -14.37 -2.21 8.93
C THR A 293 -14.39 -1.62 7.54
N VAL A 294 -13.20 -1.31 7.03
CA VAL A 294 -12.94 -1.06 5.62
C VAL A 294 -12.00 -2.14 5.13
N GLN A 295 -12.50 -3.05 4.30
CA GLN A 295 -11.68 -4.05 3.62
C GLN A 295 -11.30 -3.52 2.23
N ILE A 296 -10.03 -3.60 1.90
CA ILE A 296 -9.46 -3.24 0.60
C ILE A 296 -8.88 -4.50 -0.04
N VAL A 297 -9.25 -4.76 -1.30
CA VAL A 297 -8.74 -5.88 -2.10
C VAL A 297 -8.24 -5.34 -3.44
N GLY A 298 -7.02 -5.65 -3.81
CA GLY A 298 -6.49 -5.35 -5.15
C GLY A 298 -6.92 -6.35 -6.20
N SER A 299 -6.98 -5.95 -7.48
CA SER A 299 -7.08 -6.91 -8.59
C SER A 299 -5.82 -7.76 -8.75
N ASP A 300 -4.71 -7.22 -8.32
CA ASP A 300 -3.38 -7.83 -8.28
C ASP A 300 -2.78 -7.59 -6.90
N ASP A 301 -1.64 -8.21 -6.61
CA ASP A 301 -0.86 -7.89 -5.41
C ASP A 301 -0.42 -6.43 -5.47
N PHE A 302 -0.51 -5.73 -4.35
CA PHE A 302 -0.25 -4.30 -4.28
C PHE A 302 0.65 -3.93 -3.11
N HIS A 303 1.22 -2.73 -3.19
CA HIS A 303 1.87 -2.06 -2.08
C HIS A 303 0.87 -1.14 -1.38
N PHE A 304 0.91 -1.07 -0.05
CA PHE A 304 0.14 -0.08 0.71
C PHE A 304 0.88 0.36 1.96
N SER A 305 0.49 1.51 2.48
CA SER A 305 0.80 1.96 3.83
C SER A 305 -0.45 2.50 4.52
N ALA A 306 -0.53 2.33 5.85
CA ALA A 306 -1.59 2.89 6.69
C ALA A 306 -0.93 3.56 7.90
N LEU A 307 -0.86 4.88 7.92
CA LEU A 307 0.00 5.66 8.80
C LEU A 307 -0.79 6.69 9.61
N PRO A 308 -0.29 7.08 10.81
CA PRO A 308 -0.94 8.10 11.62
C PRO A 308 -0.76 9.52 11.08
N TYR A 309 0.13 9.74 10.13
CA TYR A 309 0.43 11.04 9.53
C TYR A 309 0.37 10.98 8.01
N SER A 310 -0.03 12.08 7.38
CA SER A 310 0.01 12.23 5.93
C SER A 310 1.45 12.32 5.42
N MET A 311 1.67 11.97 4.14
CA MET A 311 2.97 12.18 3.49
C MET A 311 3.39 13.67 3.49
N ALA A 312 2.42 14.60 3.50
CA ALA A 312 2.71 16.03 3.60
C ALA A 312 3.25 16.41 4.99
N GLU A 313 2.76 15.78 6.06
CA GLU A 313 3.26 15.98 7.42
C GLU A 313 4.65 15.37 7.59
N TYR A 314 4.88 14.15 7.08
CA TYR A 314 6.22 13.54 7.04
C TYR A 314 7.23 14.43 6.31
N ARG A 315 6.89 14.94 5.14
CA ARG A 315 7.78 15.81 4.34
C ARG A 315 8.07 17.15 5.00
N LYS A 316 7.15 17.67 5.79
CA LYS A 316 7.28 18.97 6.47
C LYS A 316 8.11 18.87 7.74
N ALA A 317 8.12 17.74 8.41
CA ALA A 317 8.78 17.56 9.69
C ALA A 317 10.30 17.41 9.47
N ALA A 318 11.07 18.36 10.01
CA ALA A 318 12.54 18.32 9.94
C ALA A 318 13.15 17.25 10.88
N TYR A 319 12.42 16.87 11.93
CA TYR A 319 12.78 15.84 12.91
C TYR A 319 11.52 15.19 13.44
N GLU A 320 11.63 14.01 14.04
CA GLU A 320 10.54 13.24 14.61
C GLU A 320 9.63 14.07 15.54
N GLU A 321 10.22 14.91 16.40
CA GLU A 321 9.49 15.73 17.35
C GLU A 321 8.69 16.87 16.69
N ALA A 322 8.89 17.12 15.39
CA ALA A 322 8.14 18.10 14.62
C ALA A 322 6.86 17.54 14.01
N LEU A 323 6.64 16.22 14.09
CA LEU A 323 5.38 15.61 13.72
C LEU A 323 4.25 16.08 14.65
N PRO A 324 2.99 16.11 14.19
CA PRO A 324 1.85 16.50 15.04
C PRO A 324 1.76 15.64 16.31
N ALA A 325 1.49 16.26 17.46
CA ALA A 325 1.34 15.56 18.72
C ALA A 325 0.15 14.56 18.74
N HIS A 326 -0.81 14.75 17.84
CA HIS A 326 -1.99 13.89 17.70
C HIS A 326 -2.27 13.69 16.21
N THR A 327 -2.57 12.45 15.85
CA THR A 327 -3.01 12.14 14.49
C THR A 327 -4.34 12.80 14.16
N THR A 328 -4.48 13.22 12.92
CA THR A 328 -5.73 13.77 12.35
C THR A 328 -6.56 12.72 11.64
N GLY A 329 -6.02 11.52 11.44
CA GLY A 329 -6.67 10.43 10.73
C GLY A 329 -5.77 9.23 10.56
N THR A 330 -6.29 8.19 9.95
CA THR A 330 -5.53 7.04 9.43
C THR A 330 -5.33 7.27 7.94
N TRP A 331 -4.08 7.53 7.57
CA TRP A 331 -3.70 7.83 6.19
C TRP A 331 -3.35 6.54 5.46
N LEU A 332 -4.25 6.14 4.58
CA LEU A 332 -4.11 4.95 3.73
C LEU A 332 -3.59 5.38 2.35
N ILE A 333 -2.50 4.79 1.90
CA ILE A 333 -2.01 4.94 0.54
C ILE A 333 -2.00 3.56 -0.11
N LEU A 334 -2.56 3.47 -1.31
CA LEU A 334 -2.65 2.27 -2.11
C LEU A 334 -1.88 2.49 -3.40
N ASP A 335 -0.84 1.70 -3.64
CA ASP A 335 0.03 1.85 -4.80
C ASP A 335 -0.09 0.67 -5.76
N ALA A 336 -0.24 1.00 -7.04
CA ALA A 336 -0.01 0.04 -8.13
C ALA A 336 1.48 -0.19 -8.38
N ALA A 337 2.31 0.82 -8.08
CA ALA A 337 3.76 0.74 -8.20
C ALA A 337 4.40 1.68 -7.17
N HIS A 338 5.41 1.19 -6.48
CA HIS A 338 6.25 1.95 -5.56
C HIS A 338 7.72 1.66 -5.87
N ALA A 339 8.54 2.71 -5.98
CA ALA A 339 9.96 2.55 -6.25
C ALA A 339 10.68 1.96 -5.04
N GLY A 340 11.69 1.15 -5.28
CA GLY A 340 12.58 0.64 -4.25
C GLY A 340 13.21 1.75 -3.42
N LEU A 341 13.81 1.38 -2.29
CA LEU A 341 14.49 2.30 -1.39
C LEU A 341 16.02 2.33 -1.59
N GLY A 342 16.56 1.61 -2.60
CA GLY A 342 18.00 1.57 -2.87
C GLY A 342 18.78 0.76 -1.85
N GLY A 343 18.30 -0.42 -1.47
CA GLY A 343 18.78 -1.25 -0.35
C GLY A 343 20.26 -1.65 -0.37
N ASP A 344 20.94 -1.65 -1.53
CA ASP A 344 22.33 -2.10 -1.66
C ASP A 344 23.38 -1.07 -1.22
N THR A 345 23.03 0.21 -1.22
CA THR A 345 23.95 1.29 -0.83
C THR A 345 23.24 2.28 0.07
N GLY A 346 24.00 2.90 0.96
CA GLY A 346 23.43 3.79 1.98
C GLY A 346 23.48 5.28 1.64
N TRP A 347 23.94 5.70 0.45
CA TRP A 347 24.24 7.11 0.22
C TRP A 347 24.23 7.61 -1.22
N THR A 348 23.74 6.84 -2.18
CA THR A 348 23.60 7.31 -3.55
C THR A 348 22.34 6.76 -4.18
N LYS A 349 21.81 7.45 -5.20
CA LYS A 349 20.73 6.92 -6.01
C LYS A 349 21.14 5.61 -6.69
N ASN A 350 20.63 4.50 -6.21
CA ASN A 350 20.98 3.18 -6.70
C ASN A 350 19.82 2.19 -6.66
N ILE A 351 18.63 2.65 -7.03
CA ILE A 351 17.49 1.76 -7.22
C ILE A 351 17.76 0.93 -8.47
N HIS A 352 17.80 -0.40 -8.33
CA HIS A 352 17.95 -1.30 -9.47
C HIS A 352 16.83 -1.10 -10.50
N PRO A 353 17.08 -1.28 -11.79
CA PRO A 353 16.11 -1.02 -12.85
C PRO A 353 14.77 -1.72 -12.66
N GLU A 354 14.76 -2.93 -12.13
CA GLU A 354 13.56 -3.73 -11.86
C GLU A 354 12.66 -3.15 -10.76
N TYR A 355 13.20 -2.27 -9.90
CA TYR A 355 12.46 -1.63 -8.80
C TYR A 355 12.13 -0.16 -9.06
N ARG A 356 12.27 0.29 -10.32
CA ARG A 356 11.98 1.66 -10.74
C ARG A 356 10.55 1.80 -11.24
N VAL A 357 9.96 2.95 -10.96
CA VAL A 357 8.66 3.35 -11.50
C VAL A 357 8.89 4.27 -12.68
N CYS A 358 8.96 3.68 -13.86
CA CYS A 358 9.39 4.34 -15.09
C CYS A 358 8.22 5.04 -15.82
N LYS A 359 8.56 5.76 -16.88
CA LYS A 359 7.60 6.26 -17.86
C LYS A 359 6.74 5.12 -18.42
N GLY A 360 5.42 5.30 -18.47
CA GLY A 360 4.52 4.28 -18.99
C GLY A 360 3.07 4.46 -18.57
N ARG A 361 2.29 3.44 -18.81
CA ARG A 361 0.89 3.37 -18.39
C ARG A 361 0.75 2.39 -17.24
N TYR A 362 0.01 2.79 -16.23
CA TYR A 362 -0.34 2.03 -15.04
C TYR A 362 -1.84 1.90 -14.98
N SER A 363 -2.33 0.68 -14.78
CA SER A 363 -3.76 0.43 -14.58
C SER A 363 -3.93 -0.46 -13.38
N TYR A 364 -4.80 -0.07 -12.46
CA TYR A 364 -5.05 -0.82 -11.23
C TYR A 364 -6.51 -0.72 -10.82
N THR A 365 -6.95 -1.71 -10.04
CA THR A 365 -8.29 -1.74 -9.48
C THR A 365 -8.23 -2.11 -8.01
N PHE A 366 -8.90 -1.31 -7.17
CA PHE A 366 -9.11 -1.60 -5.77
C PHE A 366 -10.61 -1.69 -5.47
N ARG A 367 -10.99 -2.65 -4.65
CA ARG A 367 -12.35 -2.78 -4.13
C ARG A 367 -12.34 -2.49 -2.64
N PHE A 368 -13.23 -1.61 -2.22
CA PHE A 368 -13.49 -1.26 -0.85
C PHE A 368 -14.82 -1.84 -0.44
N HIS A 369 -14.86 -2.53 0.68
CA HIS A 369 -16.10 -2.98 1.30
C HIS A 369 -16.20 -2.37 2.69
N PHE A 370 -17.35 -1.77 2.97
CA PHE A 370 -17.66 -1.11 4.25
C PHE A 370 -18.61 -1.98 5.07
N ALA A 371 -18.18 -2.40 6.25
CA ALA A 371 -18.97 -3.25 7.12
C ALA A 371 -19.12 -2.69 8.54
#